data_1b2952c7d7e4e48861c0724f28346e9b
#
_entry.id   1b2952c7d7e4e48861c0724f28346e9b
#
_cell.length_a   1.000
_cell.length_b   1.000
_cell.length_c   1.000
_cell.angle_alpha   90.00
_cell.angle_beta   90.00
_cell.angle_gamma   90.00
#
_symmetry.space_group_name_H-M   'P 1'
#
loop_
_entity.id
_entity.type
_entity.pdbx_description
1 polymer ?
#
loop_
_entity_poly.entity_id
_entity_poly.type
_entity_poly.pdbx_seq_one_letter_code
_entity_poly.pdbx_strand_id
1 'polypeptide(L)'
;MIKSELKKILDTVADLSQNDVKKDVLETEIISRSGLPASEVRNYLGELQWLNLAKEALPRPNHAEFRLWNVTEKGLQERSRQDHT
;
A
#
# COMPACT_ATOMS: atom_id res chain seq x y z
N MET A 1 -15.04 -1.81 7.97
CA MET A 1 -13.96 -1.16 8.76
C MET A 1 -12.72 -2.02 8.72
N ILE A 2 -11.56 -1.42 8.46
CA ILE A 2 -10.30 -2.16 8.41
C ILE A 2 -9.54 -2.00 9.73
N LYS A 3 -8.66 -2.95 10.03
CA LYS A 3 -7.84 -2.90 11.24
C LYS A 3 -6.89 -1.72 11.19
N SER A 4 -6.49 -1.24 12.35
CA SER A 4 -5.63 -0.05 12.42
C SER A 4 -4.26 -0.27 11.75
N GLU A 5 -3.69 -1.47 11.87
CA GLU A 5 -2.42 -1.79 11.22
C GLU A 5 -2.60 -1.83 9.70
N LEU A 6 -3.71 -2.39 9.24
CA LEU A 6 -4.01 -2.45 7.82
C LEU A 6 -4.19 -1.04 7.25
N LYS A 7 -4.89 -0.18 8.00
CA LYS A 7 -5.04 1.22 7.62
C LYS A 7 -3.70 1.92 7.57
N LYS A 8 -2.82 1.64 8.51
CA LYS A 8 -1.48 2.23 8.54
C LYS A 8 -0.71 1.90 7.27
N ILE A 9 -0.78 0.65 6.81
CA ILE A 9 -0.10 0.26 5.58
C ILE A 9 -0.76 0.93 4.38
N LEU A 10 -2.08 0.98 4.34
CA LEU A 10 -2.79 1.67 3.26
C LEU A 10 -2.39 3.14 3.21
N ASP A 11 -2.37 3.82 4.36
CA ASP A 11 -1.96 5.22 4.44
C ASP A 11 -0.52 5.40 3.97
N THR A 12 0.36 4.46 4.33
CA THR A 12 1.76 4.52 3.93
C THR A 12 1.90 4.43 2.41
N VAL A 13 1.19 3.49 1.79
CA VAL A 13 1.22 3.35 0.33
C VAL A 13 0.66 4.61 -0.33
N ALA A 14 -0.45 5.12 0.18
CA ALA A 14 -1.06 6.34 -0.38
C ALA A 14 -0.14 7.55 -0.24
N ASP A 15 0.51 7.70 0.90
CA ASP A 15 1.42 8.81 1.14
C ASP A 15 2.64 8.73 0.24
N LEU A 16 3.24 7.55 0.10
CA LEU A 16 4.41 7.37 -0.75
C LEU A 16 4.07 7.57 -2.23
N SER A 17 2.85 7.24 -2.63
CA SER A 17 2.38 7.46 -3.99
C SER A 17 1.83 8.86 -4.21
N GLN A 18 1.74 9.68 -3.17
CA GLN A 18 1.15 11.01 -3.22
C GLN A 18 -0.30 10.98 -3.73
N ASN A 19 -1.03 9.95 -3.31
CA ASN A 19 -2.43 9.72 -3.71
C ASN A 19 -2.61 9.52 -5.21
N ASP A 20 -1.54 9.13 -5.91
CA ASP A 20 -1.56 8.88 -7.35
C ASP A 20 -1.65 7.37 -7.59
N VAL A 21 -2.77 6.92 -8.14
CA VAL A 21 -3.00 5.50 -8.40
C VAL A 21 -2.06 4.93 -9.46
N LYS A 22 -1.40 5.79 -10.23
CA LYS A 22 -0.47 5.37 -11.28
C LYS A 22 0.98 5.32 -10.82
N LYS A 23 1.27 5.87 -9.63
CA LYS A 23 2.64 5.90 -9.14
C LYS A 23 2.99 4.61 -8.42
N ASP A 24 4.05 3.95 -8.88
CA ASP A 24 4.55 2.73 -8.25
C ASP A 24 5.30 3.07 -6.96
N VAL A 25 5.09 2.24 -5.93
CA VAL A 25 5.75 2.38 -4.63
C VAL A 25 6.53 1.11 -4.37
N LEU A 26 7.79 1.25 -3.96
CA LEU A 26 8.63 0.10 -3.63
C LEU A 26 8.17 -0.51 -2.31
N GLU A 27 8.07 -1.84 -2.28
CA GLU A 27 7.71 -2.55 -1.05
C GLU A 27 8.71 -2.26 0.06
N THR A 28 9.99 -2.14 -0.27
CA THR A 28 11.04 -1.82 0.71
C THR A 28 10.80 -0.47 1.37
N GLU A 29 10.30 0.51 0.62
CA GLU A 29 9.98 1.80 1.20
C GLU A 29 8.77 1.72 2.13
N ILE A 30 7.80 0.90 1.78
CA ILE A 30 6.63 0.68 2.64
C ILE A 30 7.08 0.07 3.96
N ILE A 31 7.94 -0.94 3.90
CA ILE A 31 8.47 -1.59 5.10
C ILE A 31 9.22 -0.57 5.97
N SER A 32 10.11 0.19 5.36
CA SER A 32 10.92 1.18 6.08
C SER A 32 10.04 2.25 6.73
N ARG A 33 9.08 2.78 5.99
CA ARG A 33 8.23 3.86 6.47
C ARG A 33 7.28 3.39 7.56
N SER A 34 6.79 2.16 7.46
CA SER A 34 5.81 1.63 8.43
C SER A 34 6.44 1.30 9.78
N GLY A 35 7.73 0.97 9.79
CA GLY A 35 8.39 0.53 11.00
C GLY A 35 8.04 -0.87 11.45
N LEU A 36 7.32 -1.63 10.62
CA LEU A 36 6.89 -3.00 10.94
C LEU A 36 7.82 -4.01 10.26
N PRO A 37 7.88 -5.25 10.79
CA PRO A 37 8.66 -6.31 10.13
C PRO A 37 8.17 -6.57 8.72
N ALA A 38 9.10 -6.96 7.84
CA ALA A 38 8.78 -7.19 6.43
C ALA A 38 7.67 -8.23 6.25
N SER A 39 7.69 -9.30 7.04
CA SER A 39 6.67 -10.35 6.94
C SER A 39 5.27 -9.83 7.24
N GLU A 40 5.15 -8.96 8.25
CA GLU A 40 3.87 -8.36 8.58
C GLU A 40 3.38 -7.41 7.48
N VAL A 41 4.29 -6.58 6.97
CA VAL A 41 3.94 -5.65 5.89
C VAL A 41 3.44 -6.41 4.66
N ARG A 42 4.12 -7.50 4.30
CA ARG A 42 3.70 -8.32 3.17
C ARG A 42 2.33 -8.93 3.36
N ASN A 43 2.03 -9.38 4.59
CA ASN A 43 0.71 -9.91 4.90
C ASN A 43 -0.37 -8.84 4.77
N TYR A 44 -0.12 -7.64 5.27
CA TYR A 44 -1.08 -6.54 5.14
C TYR A 44 -1.25 -6.10 3.69
N LEU A 45 -0.17 -6.06 2.93
CA LEU A 45 -0.27 -5.73 1.49
C LEU A 45 -1.11 -6.77 0.76
N GLY A 46 -0.95 -8.05 1.10
CA GLY A 46 -1.78 -9.10 0.54
C GLY A 46 -3.26 -8.93 0.88
N GLU A 47 -3.57 -8.52 2.11
CA GLU A 47 -4.95 -8.23 2.49
C GLU A 47 -5.50 -7.02 1.75
N LEU A 48 -4.70 -5.97 1.59
CA LEU A 48 -5.12 -4.80 0.82
C LEU A 48 -5.42 -5.17 -0.62
N GLN A 49 -4.61 -6.03 -1.21
CA GLN A 49 -4.85 -6.51 -2.57
C GLN A 49 -6.14 -7.32 -2.65
N TRP A 50 -6.37 -8.19 -1.69
CA TRP A 50 -7.59 -8.98 -1.60
C TRP A 50 -8.83 -8.08 -1.52
N LEU A 51 -8.71 -6.96 -0.80
CA LEU A 51 -9.80 -6.00 -0.63
C LEU A 51 -9.88 -4.97 -1.77
N ASN A 52 -8.99 -5.04 -2.76
CA ASN A 52 -8.88 -4.08 -3.86
C ASN A 52 -8.51 -2.66 -3.39
N LEU A 53 -7.87 -2.54 -2.24
CA LEU A 53 -7.42 -1.24 -1.73
C LEU A 53 -6.03 -0.88 -2.21
N ALA A 54 -5.24 -1.88 -2.59
CA ALA A 54 -3.94 -1.72 -3.24
C ALA A 54 -3.77 -2.88 -4.21
N LYS A 55 -2.83 -2.74 -5.14
CA LYS A 55 -2.54 -3.81 -6.08
C LYS A 55 -1.04 -3.85 -6.34
N GLU A 56 -0.54 -5.05 -6.63
CA GLU A 56 0.85 -5.22 -7.00
C GLU A 56 1.02 -4.80 -8.47
N ALA A 57 1.98 -3.91 -8.72
CA ALA A 57 2.28 -3.43 -10.05
C ALA A 57 3.18 -4.44 -10.77
N LEU A 58 3.15 -4.41 -12.10
CA LEU A 58 4.04 -5.23 -12.90
C LEU A 58 5.48 -4.80 -12.67
N PRO A 59 6.43 -5.76 -12.59
CA PRO A 59 7.84 -5.41 -12.41
C PRO A 59 8.33 -4.54 -13.57
N ARG A 60 9.18 -3.57 -13.24
CA ARG A 60 9.84 -2.74 -14.24
C ARG A 60 11.24 -3.27 -14.49
N PRO A 61 11.81 -3.08 -15.71
CA PRO A 61 13.14 -3.60 -16.01
C PRO A 61 14.21 -3.19 -15.00
N ASN A 62 14.14 -1.95 -14.51
CA ASN A 62 15.13 -1.43 -13.57
C ASN A 62 14.87 -1.85 -12.13
N HIS A 63 13.72 -2.46 -11.85
CA HIS A 63 13.30 -2.84 -10.51
C HIS A 63 12.76 -4.25 -10.46
N ALA A 64 13.28 -5.14 -11.32
CA ALA A 64 12.77 -6.50 -11.42
C ALA A 64 12.94 -7.30 -10.14
N GLU A 65 13.88 -6.90 -9.27
CA GLU A 65 14.14 -7.58 -8.00
C GLU A 65 13.21 -7.11 -6.88
N PHE A 66 12.45 -6.05 -7.10
CA PHE A 66 11.63 -5.43 -6.07
C PHE A 66 10.17 -5.53 -6.44
N ARG A 67 9.35 -5.73 -5.42
CA ARG A 67 7.90 -5.65 -5.60
C ARG A 67 7.47 -4.20 -5.60
N LEU A 68 6.56 -3.87 -6.50
CA LEU A 68 6.00 -2.54 -6.65
C LEU A 68 4.52 -2.60 -6.34
N TRP A 69 4.01 -1.57 -5.69
CA TRP A 69 2.62 -1.49 -5.28
C TRP A 69 2.00 -0.17 -5.72
N ASN A 70 0.71 -0.22 -6.03
CA ASN A 70 -0.08 0.98 -6.34
C ASN A 70 -1.27 1.01 -5.39
N VAL A 71 -1.62 2.21 -4.93
CA VAL A 71 -2.90 2.40 -4.26
C VAL A 71 -4.00 2.41 -5.33
N THR A 72 -5.19 1.95 -4.97
CA THR A 72 -6.34 2.00 -5.86
C THR A 72 -7.24 3.17 -5.51
N GLU A 73 -8.16 3.52 -6.40
CA GLU A 73 -9.14 4.55 -6.08
C GLU A 73 -10.00 4.15 -4.90
N LYS A 74 -10.36 2.86 -4.83
CA LYS A 74 -11.11 2.35 -3.66
C LYS A 74 -10.30 2.52 -2.39
N GLY A 75 -8.97 2.30 -2.46
CA GLY A 75 -8.09 2.52 -1.33
C GLY A 75 -8.08 3.95 -0.87
N LEU A 76 -8.02 4.89 -1.81
CA LEU A 76 -8.06 6.32 -1.47
C LEU A 76 -9.40 6.72 -0.85
N GLN A 77 -10.50 6.16 -1.35
CA GLN A 77 -11.81 6.41 -0.79
C GLN A 77 -11.94 5.85 0.62
N GLU A 78 -11.43 4.65 0.84
CA GLU A 78 -11.47 4.02 2.16
C GLU A 78 -10.64 4.80 3.17
N ARG A 79 -9.48 5.28 2.76
CA ARG A 79 -8.63 6.13 3.59
C ARG A 79 -9.36 7.39 4.00
N SER A 80 -9.99 8.06 3.05
CA SER A 80 -10.72 9.30 3.29
C SER A 80 -11.92 9.07 4.20
N ARG A 81 -12.63 7.96 4.00
CA ARG A 81 -13.79 7.61 4.80
C ARG A 81 -13.42 7.43 6.27
N GLN A 82 -12.26 6.82 6.53
CA GLN A 82 -11.82 6.60 7.89
C GLN A 82 -11.40 7.87 8.59
N ASP A 83 -10.97 8.86 7.84
CA ASP A 83 -10.58 10.15 8.39
C ASP A 83 -11.77 10.95 8.91
N HIS A 84 -12.99 10.56 8.57
CA HIS A 84 -14.20 11.24 8.99
C HIS A 84 -14.82 10.69 10.27
N THR A 85 -14.24 9.68 10.84
CA THR A 85 -14.75 9.11 12.11
C THR A 85 -13.97 9.61 13.34
#